data_fb2a300300b7ad999f97913e5a3649e9
#
_entry.id   fb2a300300b7ad999f97913e5a3649e9
#
_cell.length_a   1.000
_cell.length_b   1.000
_cell.length_c   1.000
_cell.angle_alpha   90.00
_cell.angle_beta   90.00
_cell.angle_gamma   90.00
#
_symmetry.space_group_name_H-M   'P 1'
#
loop_
_entity.id
_entity.type
_entity.pdbx_description
1 polymer ?
#
loop_
_entity_poly.entity_id
_entity_poly.type
_entity_poly.pdbx_seq_one_letter_code
_entity_poly.pdbx_strand_id
1 'polypeptide(L)'
;IAIAPTGTGKTCAFGIPMLEYVNLKDKRVQELVLAPTRELSLQITDELKALARFIPGVRIACLYGGQPITKQISQLKQCPQIVVATPGRLLDHMNRGNIRLDSVHTMVLDEADEMLNMGFVKDVTKIIEATPMERQLVLFSATTNQDVMTIAWKYQQEPVEVVIPATKENRPQITQYVIETEREHKYEHLLYLLDSDVYQRVMVFVNTKDMTQRLCKRLQDAGYPADCLHGDMRQSARNDVMQAYRKGKFQILLATDVAARGIDVDDVEAVINYDLPNENEYYLHRIGRTGRAKKHGVSFTLLTYTETVRFDAILKYIMAKPVPLKFSELGILVTEDGEPFFENM
;
A
#
# COMPACT_ATOMS: atom_id res chain seq x y z
N ILE A 1 14.48 3.42 14.30
CA ILE A 1 14.02 2.67 13.11
C ILE A 1 13.05 1.61 13.59
N ALA A 2 11.87 1.54 12.99
CA ALA A 2 10.90 0.50 13.29
C ALA A 2 10.69 -0.39 12.04
N ILE A 3 11.09 -1.64 12.15
CA ILE A 3 10.84 -2.65 11.12
C ILE A 3 9.61 -3.44 11.53
N ALA A 4 8.50 -3.21 10.82
CA ALA A 4 7.23 -3.79 11.20
C ALA A 4 6.32 -4.05 9.99
N PRO A 5 5.64 -5.20 9.93
CA PRO A 5 4.64 -5.49 8.90
C PRO A 5 3.49 -4.47 8.88
N THR A 6 2.74 -4.44 7.79
CA THR A 6 1.51 -3.64 7.70
C THR A 6 0.46 -4.18 8.68
N GLY A 7 -0.36 -3.30 9.27
CA GLY A 7 -1.42 -3.69 10.21
C GLY A 7 -0.97 -3.91 11.66
N THR A 8 0.26 -3.59 12.01
CA THR A 8 0.81 -3.72 13.38
C THR A 8 0.57 -2.50 14.28
N GLY A 9 -0.20 -1.51 13.82
CA GLY A 9 -0.49 -0.30 14.60
C GLY A 9 0.56 0.81 14.47
N LYS A 10 1.36 0.83 13.41
CA LYS A 10 2.42 1.84 13.18
C LYS A 10 1.91 3.28 13.33
N THR A 11 0.76 3.60 12.74
CA THR A 11 0.18 4.95 12.80
C THR A 11 -0.12 5.39 14.24
N CYS A 12 -0.63 4.49 15.08
CA CYS A 12 -0.82 4.78 16.51
C CYS A 12 0.52 4.95 17.23
N ALA A 13 1.54 4.15 16.88
CA ALA A 13 2.84 4.20 17.53
C ALA A 13 3.55 5.54 17.37
N PHE A 14 3.41 6.21 16.23
CA PHE A 14 3.93 7.57 16.06
C PHE A 14 2.89 8.67 16.31
N GLY A 15 1.62 8.42 15.98
CA GLY A 15 0.57 9.44 16.07
C GLY A 15 0.23 9.82 17.50
N ILE A 16 0.22 8.89 18.45
CA ILE A 16 -0.04 9.20 19.86
C ILE A 16 1.04 10.09 20.44
N PRO A 17 2.35 9.77 20.39
CA PRO A 17 3.39 10.68 20.87
C PRO A 17 3.38 12.04 20.17
N MET A 18 3.22 12.09 18.84
CA MET A 18 3.14 13.34 18.11
C MET A 18 2.03 14.25 18.66
N LEU A 19 0.84 13.69 18.92
CA LEU A 19 -0.28 14.45 19.48
C LEU A 19 -0.03 14.92 20.92
N GLU A 20 0.70 14.17 21.73
CA GLU A 20 1.08 14.54 23.10
C GLU A 20 2.10 15.68 23.13
N TYR A 21 3.01 15.72 22.15
CA TYR A 21 4.05 16.76 22.08
C TYR A 21 3.61 18.06 21.40
N VAL A 22 2.46 18.09 20.72
CA VAL A 22 1.98 19.31 20.05
C VAL A 22 1.75 20.45 21.03
N ASN A 23 2.42 21.56 20.82
CA ASN A 23 2.14 22.82 21.53
C ASN A 23 1.08 23.63 20.78
N LEU A 24 -0.14 23.66 21.30
CA LEU A 24 -1.28 24.38 20.69
C LEU A 24 -1.11 25.88 20.61
N LYS A 25 -0.19 26.49 21.42
CA LYS A 25 0.11 27.91 21.40
C LYS A 25 1.04 28.29 20.25
N ASP A 26 1.86 27.36 19.79
CA ASP A 26 2.72 27.55 18.63
C ASP A 26 1.95 27.20 17.34
N LYS A 27 1.88 28.17 16.44
CA LYS A 27 1.14 28.05 15.17
C LYS A 27 2.02 27.60 14.00
N ARG A 28 3.27 27.21 14.27
CA ARG A 28 4.18 26.66 13.26
C ARG A 28 3.97 25.17 13.10
N VAL A 29 4.47 24.62 12.01
CA VAL A 29 4.50 23.16 11.80
C VAL A 29 5.51 22.55 12.76
N GLN A 30 5.06 21.62 13.58
CA GLN A 30 5.84 20.97 14.65
C GLN A 30 6.10 19.51 14.34
N GLU A 31 5.16 18.86 13.67
CA GLU A 31 5.17 17.43 13.38
C GLU A 31 5.00 17.22 11.88
N LEU A 32 5.84 16.38 11.31
CA LEU A 32 5.83 16.07 9.87
C LEU A 32 5.79 14.56 9.65
N VAL A 33 4.86 14.10 8.83
CA VAL A 33 4.82 12.72 8.34
C VAL A 33 4.96 12.72 6.83
N LEU A 34 5.93 11.96 6.31
CA LEU A 34 6.03 11.68 4.88
C LEU A 34 5.50 10.27 4.58
N ALA A 35 4.75 10.17 3.51
CA ALA A 35 4.22 8.92 2.99
C ALA A 35 4.42 8.84 1.46
N PRO A 36 4.65 7.64 0.89
CA PRO A 36 4.96 7.47 -0.54
C PRO A 36 3.79 7.85 -1.45
N THR A 37 2.56 7.66 -0.99
CA THR A 37 1.37 7.81 -1.81
C THR A 37 0.37 8.79 -1.20
N ARG A 38 -0.52 9.28 -2.05
CA ARG A 38 -1.62 10.18 -1.66
C ARG A 38 -2.61 9.47 -0.75
N GLU A 39 -2.91 8.25 -1.11
CA GLU A 39 -3.86 7.39 -0.42
C GLU A 39 -3.40 7.15 1.02
N LEU A 40 -2.13 6.77 1.21
CA LEU A 40 -1.56 6.58 2.55
C LEU A 40 -1.50 7.91 3.33
N SER A 41 -1.15 9.02 2.66
CA SER A 41 -1.17 10.34 3.32
C SER A 41 -2.55 10.72 3.83
N LEU A 42 -3.61 10.41 3.06
CA LEU A 42 -5.00 10.63 3.47
C LEU A 42 -5.39 9.72 4.63
N GLN A 43 -5.06 8.44 4.55
CA GLN A 43 -5.33 7.47 5.60
C GLN A 43 -4.68 7.89 6.92
N ILE A 44 -3.38 8.18 6.92
CA ILE A 44 -2.66 8.66 8.11
C ILE A 44 -3.32 9.93 8.66
N THR A 45 -3.71 10.85 7.77
CA THR A 45 -4.38 12.09 8.19
C THR A 45 -5.70 11.82 8.89
N ASP A 46 -6.49 10.90 8.38
CA ASP A 46 -7.80 10.57 8.96
C ASP A 46 -7.64 9.79 10.28
N GLU A 47 -6.66 8.89 10.39
CA GLU A 47 -6.31 8.21 11.63
C GLU A 47 -5.82 9.21 12.70
N LEU A 48 -4.92 10.15 12.34
CA LEU A 48 -4.46 11.20 13.26
C LEU A 48 -5.61 12.11 13.72
N LYS A 49 -6.56 12.46 12.84
CA LYS A 49 -7.75 13.21 13.22
C LYS A 49 -8.66 12.44 14.17
N ALA A 50 -8.78 11.12 13.95
CA ALA A 50 -9.55 10.26 14.84
C ALA A 50 -8.91 10.19 16.23
N LEU A 51 -7.58 10.05 16.32
CA LEU A 51 -6.83 10.10 17.57
C LEU A 51 -6.94 11.47 18.26
N ALA A 52 -6.89 12.57 17.47
CA ALA A 52 -6.99 13.94 17.96
C ALA A 52 -8.41 14.37 18.35
N ARG A 53 -9.42 13.50 18.21
CA ARG A 53 -10.83 13.85 18.39
C ARG A 53 -11.14 14.56 19.70
N PHE A 54 -10.41 14.21 20.76
CA PHE A 54 -10.60 14.79 22.10
C PHE A 54 -9.55 15.82 22.50
N ILE A 55 -8.71 16.27 21.53
CA ILE A 55 -7.69 17.30 21.74
C ILE A 55 -8.10 18.54 20.93
N PRO A 56 -8.93 19.43 21.51
CA PRO A 56 -9.42 20.60 20.79
C PRO A 56 -8.27 21.56 20.43
N GLY A 57 -8.26 22.04 19.18
CA GLY A 57 -7.29 23.02 18.73
C GLY A 57 -6.13 22.45 17.89
N VAL A 58 -5.92 21.12 17.87
CA VAL A 58 -4.98 20.48 16.93
C VAL A 58 -5.49 20.62 15.50
N ARG A 59 -4.60 21.05 14.61
CA ARG A 59 -4.88 21.18 13.18
C ARG A 59 -3.91 20.31 12.40
N ILE A 60 -4.46 19.50 11.49
CA ILE A 60 -3.72 18.55 10.68
C ILE A 60 -3.99 18.89 9.21
N ALA A 61 -2.93 19.12 8.43
CA ALA A 61 -3.03 19.34 6.99
C ALA A 61 -2.48 18.15 6.22
N CYS A 62 -3.11 17.85 5.06
CA CYS A 62 -2.66 16.81 4.15
C CYS A 62 -2.23 17.42 2.81
N LEU A 63 -0.96 17.21 2.42
CA LEU A 63 -0.37 17.79 1.22
C LEU A 63 0.04 16.70 0.24
N TYR A 64 -0.69 16.55 -0.86
CA TYR A 64 -0.43 15.52 -1.87
C TYR A 64 -0.68 16.01 -3.30
N GLY A 65 -0.06 15.36 -4.26
CA GLY A 65 -0.19 15.71 -5.66
C GLY A 65 -1.60 15.40 -6.23
N GLY A 66 -2.00 16.04 -7.35
CA GLY A 66 -3.28 15.82 -8.04
C GLY A 66 -4.49 16.56 -7.47
N GLN A 67 -4.30 17.29 -6.36
CA GLN A 67 -5.27 18.26 -5.87
C GLN A 67 -4.83 19.68 -6.26
N PRO A 68 -5.76 20.63 -6.52
CA PRO A 68 -5.42 22.01 -6.74
C PRO A 68 -4.63 22.58 -5.56
N ILE A 69 -3.45 23.17 -5.84
CA ILE A 69 -2.55 23.68 -4.82
C ILE A 69 -3.19 24.77 -3.94
N THR A 70 -4.10 25.55 -4.52
CA THR A 70 -4.83 26.64 -3.83
C THR A 70 -5.63 26.13 -2.63
N LYS A 71 -6.22 24.93 -2.72
CA LYS A 71 -6.94 24.32 -1.59
C LYS A 71 -5.98 24.00 -0.44
N GLN A 72 -4.77 23.51 -0.75
CA GLN A 72 -3.77 23.17 0.24
C GLN A 72 -3.16 24.43 0.86
N ILE A 73 -2.96 25.51 0.07
CA ILE A 73 -2.57 26.81 0.61
C ILE A 73 -3.60 27.32 1.64
N SER A 74 -4.89 27.14 1.37
CA SER A 74 -5.94 27.51 2.32
C SER A 74 -5.88 26.70 3.61
N GLN A 75 -5.50 25.42 3.55
CA GLN A 75 -5.27 24.58 4.74
C GLN A 75 -4.04 25.06 5.51
N LEU A 76 -2.94 25.37 4.84
CA LEU A 76 -1.72 25.85 5.47
C LEU A 76 -1.91 27.23 6.16
N LYS A 77 -2.76 28.09 5.61
CA LYS A 77 -3.14 29.36 6.25
C LYS A 77 -3.88 29.18 7.58
N GLN A 78 -4.41 28.02 7.86
CA GLN A 78 -5.00 27.68 9.16
C GLN A 78 -3.94 27.34 10.22
N CYS A 79 -2.66 27.43 9.89
CA CYS A 79 -1.53 27.16 10.77
C CYS A 79 -1.61 25.74 11.39
N PRO A 80 -1.55 24.67 10.60
CA PRO A 80 -1.56 23.31 11.13
C PRO A 80 -0.25 23.04 11.89
N GLN A 81 -0.36 22.39 13.03
CA GLN A 81 0.79 21.91 13.80
C GLN A 81 1.34 20.61 13.23
N ILE A 82 0.47 19.78 12.64
CA ILE A 82 0.84 18.49 12.04
C ILE A 82 0.62 18.56 10.53
N VAL A 83 1.62 18.13 9.78
CA VAL A 83 1.52 18.02 8.31
C VAL A 83 1.82 16.58 7.89
N VAL A 84 0.92 15.99 7.14
CA VAL A 84 1.12 14.71 6.45
C VAL A 84 1.29 14.99 4.96
N ALA A 85 2.33 14.50 4.33
CA ALA A 85 2.62 14.89 2.95
C ALA A 85 3.24 13.76 2.09
N THR A 86 3.02 13.86 0.78
CA THR A 86 3.90 13.18 -0.19
C THR A 86 5.12 14.06 -0.49
N PRO A 87 6.32 13.48 -0.68
CA PRO A 87 7.57 14.25 -0.80
C PRO A 87 7.53 15.35 -1.86
N GLY A 88 7.17 15.02 -3.10
CA GLY A 88 7.18 15.98 -4.20
C GLY A 88 6.21 17.17 -4.00
N ARG A 89 5.03 16.95 -3.38
CA ARG A 89 4.08 18.05 -3.11
C ARG A 89 4.54 18.93 -1.95
N LEU A 90 5.17 18.35 -0.95
CA LEU A 90 5.75 19.14 0.14
C LEU A 90 6.85 20.04 -0.38
N LEU A 91 7.75 19.53 -1.22
CA LEU A 91 8.80 20.32 -1.86
C LEU A 91 8.23 21.46 -2.73
N ASP A 92 7.14 21.22 -3.48
CA ASP A 92 6.47 22.29 -4.24
C ASP A 92 5.97 23.40 -3.33
N HIS A 93 5.38 23.07 -2.17
CA HIS A 93 4.98 24.07 -1.18
C HIS A 93 6.16 24.78 -0.52
N MET A 94 7.26 24.09 -0.21
CA MET A 94 8.49 24.67 0.32
C MET A 94 9.11 25.65 -0.68
N ASN A 95 9.25 25.24 -1.94
CA ASN A 95 9.82 26.07 -3.01
C ASN A 95 8.99 27.33 -3.29
N ARG A 96 7.69 27.28 -3.05
CA ARG A 96 6.77 28.45 -3.14
C ARG A 96 6.72 29.29 -1.88
N GLY A 97 7.43 28.93 -0.83
CA GLY A 97 7.38 29.63 0.46
C GLY A 97 6.05 29.49 1.21
N ASN A 98 5.21 28.52 0.85
CA ASN A 98 3.92 28.31 1.51
C ASN A 98 4.03 27.61 2.88
N ILE A 99 5.16 26.97 3.16
CA ILE A 99 5.42 26.22 4.39
C ILE A 99 6.90 26.36 4.78
N ARG A 100 7.17 26.40 6.06
CA ARG A 100 8.51 26.35 6.67
C ARG A 100 8.56 25.18 7.63
N LEU A 101 9.71 24.50 7.68
CA LEU A 101 9.93 23.32 8.49
C LEU A 101 10.92 23.53 9.63
N ASP A 102 11.30 24.77 9.88
CA ASP A 102 12.30 25.20 10.88
C ASP A 102 11.87 24.99 12.34
N SER A 103 10.64 24.57 12.58
CA SER A 103 10.12 24.27 13.91
C SER A 103 9.66 22.83 14.07
N VAL A 104 9.97 21.99 13.10
CA VAL A 104 9.65 20.56 13.16
C VAL A 104 10.56 19.87 14.17
N HIS A 105 9.98 19.29 15.20
CA HIS A 105 10.73 18.53 16.21
C HIS A 105 10.55 17.01 16.09
N THR A 106 9.51 16.53 15.38
CA THR A 106 9.38 15.12 15.03
C THR A 106 9.09 14.98 13.54
N MET A 107 9.86 14.13 12.88
CA MET A 107 9.66 13.77 11.47
C MET A 107 9.57 12.25 11.34
N VAL A 108 8.49 11.79 10.73
CA VAL A 108 8.21 10.38 10.46
C VAL A 108 8.28 10.11 8.96
N LEU A 109 9.01 9.07 8.57
CA LEU A 109 8.97 8.49 7.23
C LEU A 109 8.20 7.17 7.34
N ASP A 110 6.95 7.13 6.87
CA ASP A 110 6.17 5.89 6.85
C ASP A 110 6.26 5.23 5.48
N GLU A 111 6.37 3.90 5.46
CA GLU A 111 6.75 3.12 4.29
C GLU A 111 8.01 3.69 3.61
N ALA A 112 9.07 3.91 4.40
CA ALA A 112 10.31 4.55 3.95
C ALA A 112 10.93 3.80 2.76
N ASP A 113 11.00 2.47 2.82
CA ASP A 113 11.45 1.61 1.71
C ASP A 113 10.68 1.89 0.41
N GLU A 114 9.37 2.00 0.47
CA GLU A 114 8.54 2.32 -0.69
C GLU A 114 8.83 3.72 -1.26
N MET A 115 8.96 4.74 -0.41
CA MET A 115 9.32 6.09 -0.86
C MET A 115 10.64 6.10 -1.63
N LEU A 116 11.63 5.38 -1.12
CA LEU A 116 12.97 5.34 -1.71
C LEU A 116 12.99 4.52 -3.00
N ASN A 117 12.30 3.38 -3.04
CA ASN A 117 12.11 2.57 -4.25
C ASN A 117 11.36 3.33 -5.36
N MET A 118 10.47 4.24 -5.00
CA MET A 118 9.80 5.15 -5.97
C MET A 118 10.70 6.28 -6.49
N GLY A 119 11.96 6.36 -6.04
CA GLY A 119 12.93 7.35 -6.47
C GLY A 119 12.88 8.69 -5.72
N PHE A 120 12.13 8.76 -4.61
CA PHE A 120 12.04 9.98 -3.78
C PHE A 120 13.25 10.23 -2.87
N VAL A 121 14.35 9.46 -3.02
CA VAL A 121 15.56 9.61 -2.21
C VAL A 121 16.01 11.08 -2.11
N LYS A 122 16.15 11.76 -3.26
CA LYS A 122 16.59 13.16 -3.33
C LYS A 122 15.58 14.13 -2.68
N ASP A 123 14.31 13.87 -2.85
CA ASP A 123 13.24 14.72 -2.33
C ASP A 123 13.14 14.58 -0.81
N VAL A 124 13.16 13.35 -0.30
CA VAL A 124 13.18 13.05 1.13
C VAL A 124 14.41 13.67 1.81
N THR A 125 15.59 13.50 1.20
CA THR A 125 16.83 14.10 1.70
C THR A 125 16.73 15.63 1.85
N LYS A 126 16.25 16.35 0.82
CA LYS A 126 16.05 17.79 0.87
C LYS A 126 15.08 18.23 1.95
N ILE A 127 14.01 17.45 2.16
CA ILE A 127 13.03 17.75 3.20
C ILE A 127 13.65 17.55 4.60
N ILE A 128 14.38 16.46 4.80
CA ILE A 128 15.10 16.18 6.05
C ILE A 128 16.07 17.32 6.37
N GLU A 129 16.85 17.76 5.38
CA GLU A 129 17.85 18.85 5.53
C GLU A 129 17.21 20.21 5.80
N ALA A 130 15.92 20.41 5.48
CA ALA A 130 15.17 21.63 5.78
C ALA A 130 14.53 21.62 7.19
N THR A 131 14.63 20.52 7.93
CA THR A 131 14.17 20.45 9.34
C THR A 131 15.34 20.63 10.31
N PRO A 132 15.12 21.05 11.57
CA PRO A 132 16.19 21.19 12.57
C PRO A 132 16.98 19.89 12.76
N MET A 133 18.28 19.99 13.05
CA MET A 133 19.12 18.80 13.31
C MET A 133 18.71 18.05 14.58
N GLU A 134 18.22 18.77 15.58
CA GLU A 134 17.80 18.21 16.87
C GLU A 134 16.45 17.50 16.85
N ARG A 135 15.81 17.43 15.67
CA ARG A 135 14.55 16.70 15.54
C ARG A 135 14.69 15.22 15.84
N GLN A 136 13.64 14.61 16.32
CA GLN A 136 13.49 13.17 16.28
C GLN A 136 13.12 12.72 14.85
N LEU A 137 13.98 11.92 14.22
CA LEU A 137 13.68 11.30 12.93
C LEU A 137 13.31 9.82 13.14
N VAL A 138 12.10 9.45 12.74
CA VAL A 138 11.58 8.08 12.88
C VAL A 138 11.33 7.49 11.49
N LEU A 139 11.89 6.29 11.24
CA LEU A 139 11.68 5.55 10.02
C LEU A 139 10.84 4.30 10.31
N PHE A 140 9.70 4.19 9.66
CA PHE A 140 8.91 2.97 9.59
C PHE A 140 9.10 2.33 8.23
N SER A 141 9.48 1.06 8.21
CA SER A 141 9.75 0.31 6.99
C SER A 141 9.33 -1.14 7.15
N ALA A 142 8.98 -1.81 6.06
CA ALA A 142 8.81 -3.26 6.05
C ALA A 142 10.14 -3.98 5.84
N THR A 143 11.12 -3.30 5.23
CA THR A 143 12.43 -3.86 4.87
C THR A 143 13.59 -2.95 5.29
N THR A 144 14.77 -3.55 5.43
CA THR A 144 16.05 -2.85 5.70
C THR A 144 16.88 -2.76 4.42
N ASN A 145 16.32 -2.13 3.36
CA ASN A 145 17.12 -1.94 2.16
C ASN A 145 18.25 -0.91 2.37
N GLN A 146 19.22 -0.89 1.45
CA GLN A 146 20.42 -0.07 1.57
C GLN A 146 20.10 1.44 1.63
N ASP A 147 19.08 1.90 0.90
CA ASP A 147 18.70 3.32 0.86
C ASP A 147 18.09 3.77 2.19
N VAL A 148 17.24 2.93 2.81
CA VAL A 148 16.68 3.19 4.15
C VAL A 148 17.81 3.30 5.18
N MET A 149 18.76 2.36 5.15
CA MET A 149 19.89 2.37 6.07
C MET A 149 20.82 3.57 5.83
N THR A 150 21.02 3.97 4.58
CA THR A 150 21.84 5.15 4.24
C THR A 150 21.23 6.43 4.82
N ILE A 151 19.91 6.61 4.71
CA ILE A 151 19.22 7.76 5.34
C ILE A 151 19.31 7.69 6.86
N ALA A 152 19.11 6.51 7.44
CA ALA A 152 19.20 6.31 8.87
C ALA A 152 20.59 6.70 9.40
N TRP A 153 21.66 6.16 8.84
CA TRP A 153 23.03 6.44 9.28
C TRP A 153 23.45 7.89 9.09
N LYS A 154 22.93 8.55 8.05
CA LYS A 154 23.29 9.94 7.76
C LYS A 154 22.56 10.94 8.62
N TYR A 155 21.29 10.70 8.98
CA TYR A 155 20.41 11.72 9.54
C TYR A 155 19.85 11.39 10.92
N GLN A 156 19.99 10.17 11.42
CA GLN A 156 19.60 9.81 12.78
C GLN A 156 20.83 9.87 13.70
N GLN A 157 20.59 10.22 14.96
CA GLN A 157 21.59 10.23 16.02
C GLN A 157 21.25 9.08 16.98
N GLU A 158 22.18 8.17 17.18
CA GLU A 158 22.05 6.99 18.05
C GLU A 158 20.69 6.27 17.87
N PRO A 159 20.36 5.82 16.65
CA PRO A 159 19.05 5.25 16.39
C PRO A 159 18.81 3.96 17.17
N VAL A 160 17.65 3.89 17.81
CA VAL A 160 17.15 2.64 18.38
C VAL A 160 16.46 1.86 17.27
N GLU A 161 16.84 0.60 17.08
CA GLU A 161 16.16 -0.29 16.15
C GLU A 161 15.12 -1.13 16.90
N VAL A 162 13.89 -1.08 16.43
CA VAL A 162 12.78 -1.88 16.93
C VAL A 162 12.31 -2.79 15.81
N VAL A 163 12.50 -4.08 15.97
CA VAL A 163 12.04 -5.08 15.00
C VAL A 163 10.84 -5.82 15.57
N ILE A 164 9.72 -5.70 14.90
CA ILE A 164 8.54 -6.51 15.21
C ILE A 164 8.63 -7.78 14.35
N PRO A 165 8.98 -8.92 14.94
CA PRO A 165 9.09 -10.15 14.17
C PRO A 165 7.73 -10.53 13.61
N ALA A 166 7.71 -11.03 12.38
CA ALA A 166 6.51 -11.61 11.79
C ALA A 166 6.21 -12.95 12.48
N THR A 167 5.55 -12.91 13.64
CA THR A 167 5.06 -14.11 14.33
C THR A 167 3.84 -14.68 13.61
N LYS A 168 3.49 -15.96 13.88
CA LYS A 168 2.27 -16.56 13.33
C LYS A 168 1.01 -15.74 13.70
N GLU A 169 1.03 -15.03 14.81
CA GLU A 169 -0.08 -14.20 15.32
C GLU A 169 -0.19 -12.86 14.60
N ASN A 170 0.94 -12.33 14.07
CA ASN A 170 1.02 -11.03 13.41
C ASN A 170 1.06 -11.14 11.88
N ARG A 171 1.25 -12.34 11.33
CA ARG A 171 1.19 -12.55 9.88
C ARG A 171 -0.27 -12.60 9.44
N PRO A 172 -0.64 -11.91 8.35
CA PRO A 172 -1.92 -12.15 7.71
C PRO A 172 -2.08 -13.65 7.44
N GLN A 173 -3.19 -14.23 7.87
CA GLN A 173 -3.49 -15.63 7.57
C GLN A 173 -3.96 -15.73 6.12
N ILE A 174 -3.02 -15.95 5.21
CA ILE A 174 -3.27 -16.01 3.78
C ILE A 174 -2.88 -17.38 3.28
N THR A 175 -3.86 -18.16 2.81
CA THR A 175 -3.55 -19.36 2.04
C THR A 175 -3.18 -18.96 0.62
N GLN A 176 -2.00 -19.40 0.20
CA GLN A 176 -1.47 -19.07 -1.12
C GLN A 176 -1.59 -20.28 -2.02
N TYR A 177 -2.24 -20.11 -3.15
CA TYR A 177 -2.37 -21.13 -4.20
C TYR A 177 -1.59 -20.72 -5.44
N VAL A 178 -1.00 -21.69 -6.11
CA VAL A 178 -0.36 -21.51 -7.41
C VAL A 178 -1.06 -22.41 -8.42
N ILE A 179 -1.40 -21.83 -9.57
CA ILE A 179 -2.05 -22.51 -10.68
C ILE A 179 -1.11 -22.45 -11.87
N GLU A 180 -0.56 -23.57 -12.27
CA GLU A 180 0.22 -23.66 -13.49
C GLU A 180 -0.72 -23.50 -14.70
N THR A 181 -0.33 -22.62 -15.62
CA THR A 181 -1.15 -22.25 -16.76
C THR A 181 -0.29 -21.86 -17.96
N GLU A 182 -0.83 -21.98 -19.13
CA GLU A 182 -0.27 -21.37 -20.33
C GLU A 182 -0.77 -19.92 -20.48
N ARG A 183 0.03 -19.09 -21.13
CA ARG A 183 -0.28 -17.66 -21.29
C ARG A 183 -1.66 -17.45 -21.97
N GLU A 184 -2.01 -18.32 -22.88
CA GLU A 184 -3.25 -18.27 -23.65
C GLU A 184 -4.47 -18.59 -22.79
N HIS A 185 -4.31 -19.45 -21.78
CA HIS A 185 -5.38 -19.90 -20.88
C HIS A 185 -5.52 -19.05 -19.60
N LYS A 186 -4.60 -18.10 -19.32
CA LYS A 186 -4.69 -17.26 -18.13
C LYS A 186 -6.06 -16.58 -17.96
N TYR A 187 -6.67 -16.13 -19.07
CA TYR A 187 -7.98 -15.48 -19.00
C TYR A 187 -9.10 -16.46 -18.64
N GLU A 188 -9.11 -17.65 -19.22
CA GLU A 188 -10.11 -18.69 -18.93
C GLU A 188 -10.01 -19.14 -17.48
N HIS A 189 -8.77 -19.32 -16.98
CA HIS A 189 -8.52 -19.66 -15.58
C HIS A 189 -8.93 -18.53 -14.62
N LEU A 190 -8.74 -17.27 -15.03
CA LEU A 190 -9.27 -16.12 -14.26
C LEU A 190 -10.79 -16.17 -14.18
N LEU A 191 -11.49 -16.40 -15.30
CA LEU A 191 -12.95 -16.50 -15.31
C LEU A 191 -13.42 -17.63 -14.40
N TYR A 192 -12.79 -18.81 -14.46
CA TYR A 192 -13.13 -19.94 -13.60
C TYR A 192 -13.03 -19.58 -12.10
N LEU A 193 -11.99 -18.84 -11.70
CA LEU A 193 -11.86 -18.37 -10.31
C LEU A 193 -12.96 -17.37 -9.93
N LEU A 194 -13.38 -16.52 -10.85
CA LEU A 194 -14.42 -15.51 -10.63
C LEU A 194 -15.83 -16.11 -10.63
N ASP A 195 -16.08 -17.14 -11.45
CA ASP A 195 -17.39 -17.81 -11.57
C ASP A 195 -17.71 -18.72 -10.37
N SER A 196 -16.73 -18.96 -9.50
CA SER A 196 -16.94 -19.78 -8.31
C SER A 196 -17.95 -19.21 -7.31
N ASP A 197 -18.28 -17.92 -7.42
CA ASP A 197 -19.13 -17.15 -6.48
C ASP A 197 -18.70 -17.21 -4.99
N VAL A 198 -17.55 -17.85 -4.71
CA VAL A 198 -17.01 -18.01 -3.37
C VAL A 198 -16.50 -16.67 -2.81
N TYR A 199 -15.94 -15.82 -3.69
CA TYR A 199 -15.32 -14.56 -3.31
C TYR A 199 -16.09 -13.36 -3.84
N GLN A 200 -16.63 -12.55 -2.91
CA GLN A 200 -17.43 -11.37 -3.25
C GLN A 200 -16.58 -10.11 -3.50
N ARG A 201 -15.33 -10.10 -3.03
CA ARG A 201 -14.41 -8.97 -3.19
C ARG A 201 -13.04 -9.46 -3.62
N VAL A 202 -12.73 -9.26 -4.88
CA VAL A 202 -11.53 -9.78 -5.53
C VAL A 202 -10.66 -8.62 -6.02
N MET A 203 -9.36 -8.75 -5.82
CA MET A 203 -8.36 -7.84 -6.38
C MET A 203 -7.45 -8.61 -7.34
N VAL A 204 -7.36 -8.13 -8.59
CA VAL A 204 -6.56 -8.76 -9.65
C VAL A 204 -5.35 -7.88 -9.97
N PHE A 205 -4.15 -8.41 -9.84
CA PHE A 205 -2.92 -7.69 -10.12
C PHE A 205 -2.37 -8.00 -11.51
N VAL A 206 -2.06 -6.92 -12.24
CA VAL A 206 -1.54 -6.94 -13.59
C VAL A 206 -0.34 -5.98 -13.68
N ASN A 207 0.72 -6.35 -14.42
CA ASN A 207 1.97 -5.57 -14.39
C ASN A 207 1.92 -4.26 -15.17
N THR A 208 1.08 -4.14 -16.21
CA THR A 208 1.05 -2.95 -17.07
C THR A 208 -0.32 -2.29 -17.11
N LYS A 209 -0.33 -0.95 -17.24
CA LYS A 209 -1.56 -0.17 -17.39
C LYS A 209 -2.42 -0.62 -18.58
N ASP A 210 -1.78 -0.87 -19.71
CA ASP A 210 -2.47 -1.26 -20.95
C ASP A 210 -3.15 -2.62 -20.80
N MET A 211 -2.47 -3.58 -20.17
CA MET A 211 -3.06 -4.88 -19.89
C MET A 211 -4.17 -4.77 -18.86
N THR A 212 -3.99 -3.93 -17.82
CA THR A 212 -5.03 -3.66 -16.82
C THR A 212 -6.32 -3.15 -17.45
N GLN A 213 -6.21 -2.16 -18.35
CA GLN A 213 -7.37 -1.62 -19.07
C GLN A 213 -8.02 -2.63 -20.00
N ARG A 214 -7.21 -3.37 -20.79
CA ARG A 214 -7.73 -4.39 -21.74
C ARG A 214 -8.44 -5.51 -20.99
N LEU A 215 -7.84 -6.02 -19.92
CA LEU A 215 -8.41 -7.10 -19.12
C LEU A 215 -9.70 -6.64 -18.43
N CYS A 216 -9.70 -5.42 -17.86
CA CYS A 216 -10.89 -4.83 -17.25
C CYS A 216 -12.04 -4.72 -18.26
N LYS A 217 -11.77 -4.15 -19.43
CA LYS A 217 -12.78 -4.05 -20.48
C LYS A 217 -13.31 -5.42 -20.91
N ARG A 218 -12.41 -6.40 -21.09
CA ARG A 218 -12.79 -7.75 -21.49
C ARG A 218 -13.69 -8.42 -20.44
N LEU A 219 -13.44 -8.21 -19.15
CA LEU A 219 -14.32 -8.68 -18.07
C LEU A 219 -15.68 -7.97 -18.09
N GLN A 220 -15.71 -6.64 -18.27
CA GLN A 220 -16.94 -5.86 -18.37
C GLN A 220 -17.79 -6.30 -19.58
N ASP A 221 -17.16 -6.49 -20.73
CA ASP A 221 -17.82 -6.96 -21.95
C ASP A 221 -18.39 -8.39 -21.78
N ALA A 222 -17.79 -9.21 -20.91
CA ALA A 222 -18.27 -10.53 -20.51
C ALA A 222 -19.32 -10.49 -19.37
N GLY A 223 -19.70 -9.28 -18.89
CA GLY A 223 -20.76 -9.11 -17.89
C GLY A 223 -20.28 -9.09 -16.43
N TYR A 224 -18.97 -9.15 -16.16
CA TYR A 224 -18.45 -9.10 -14.80
C TYR A 224 -18.45 -7.68 -14.24
N PRO A 225 -18.87 -7.47 -12.98
CA PRO A 225 -18.81 -6.17 -12.32
C PRO A 225 -17.36 -5.84 -11.92
N ALA A 226 -16.59 -5.31 -12.87
CA ALA A 226 -15.18 -5.01 -12.73
C ALA A 226 -14.88 -3.53 -13.00
N ASP A 227 -13.86 -2.99 -12.33
CA ASP A 227 -13.27 -1.69 -12.64
C ASP A 227 -11.76 -1.74 -12.39
N CYS A 228 -11.00 -0.72 -12.83
CA CYS A 228 -9.56 -0.77 -12.77
C CYS A 228 -8.90 0.50 -12.24
N LEU A 229 -7.67 0.32 -11.70
CA LEU A 229 -6.79 1.39 -11.24
C LEU A 229 -5.42 1.29 -11.91
N HIS A 230 -4.98 2.40 -12.52
CA HIS A 230 -3.65 2.51 -13.12
C HIS A 230 -3.11 3.94 -13.05
N GLY A 231 -1.81 4.10 -13.32
CA GLY A 231 -1.09 5.35 -13.10
C GLY A 231 -1.59 6.57 -13.88
N ASP A 232 -2.17 6.37 -15.08
CA ASP A 232 -2.61 7.47 -15.95
C ASP A 232 -4.00 8.03 -15.58
N MET A 233 -4.68 7.44 -14.63
CA MET A 233 -5.99 7.92 -14.19
C MET A 233 -5.89 9.25 -13.45
N ARG A 234 -6.84 10.16 -13.74
CA ARG A 234 -7.01 11.38 -12.95
C ARG A 234 -7.38 11.01 -11.52
N GLN A 235 -6.92 11.80 -10.56
CA GLN A 235 -7.14 11.49 -9.13
C GLN A 235 -8.63 11.43 -8.76
N SER A 236 -9.48 12.27 -9.37
CA SER A 236 -10.93 12.18 -9.13
C SER A 236 -11.48 10.82 -9.54
N ALA A 237 -11.12 10.34 -10.74
CA ALA A 237 -11.56 9.04 -11.23
C ALA A 237 -11.07 7.89 -10.33
N ARG A 238 -9.80 7.95 -9.85
CA ARG A 238 -9.28 6.97 -8.88
C ARG A 238 -10.11 6.95 -7.60
N ASN A 239 -10.42 8.14 -7.06
CA ASN A 239 -11.23 8.26 -5.86
C ASN A 239 -12.64 7.70 -6.06
N ASP A 240 -13.24 7.95 -7.23
CA ASP A 240 -14.58 7.46 -7.56
C ASP A 240 -14.59 5.92 -7.64
N VAL A 241 -13.62 5.32 -8.33
CA VAL A 241 -13.44 3.86 -8.40
C VAL A 241 -13.25 3.28 -7.01
N MET A 242 -12.36 3.85 -6.20
CA MET A 242 -12.09 3.36 -4.84
C MET A 242 -13.32 3.47 -3.94
N GLN A 243 -14.04 4.58 -4.02
CA GLN A 243 -15.27 4.74 -3.26
C GLN A 243 -16.36 3.74 -3.69
N ALA A 244 -16.47 3.50 -5.00
CA ALA A 244 -17.40 2.52 -5.54
C ALA A 244 -17.07 1.10 -5.08
N TYR A 245 -15.77 0.71 -5.12
CA TYR A 245 -15.30 -0.58 -4.64
C TYR A 245 -15.54 -0.78 -3.13
N ARG A 246 -15.20 0.23 -2.31
CA ARG A 246 -15.49 0.19 -0.86
C ARG A 246 -16.97 0.02 -0.54
N LYS A 247 -17.85 0.60 -1.36
CA LYS A 247 -19.31 0.48 -1.23
C LYS A 247 -19.88 -0.82 -1.83
N GLY A 248 -19.02 -1.71 -2.35
CA GLY A 248 -19.48 -2.95 -2.98
C GLY A 248 -20.27 -2.77 -4.26
N LYS A 249 -20.09 -1.65 -4.99
CA LYS A 249 -20.80 -1.42 -6.26
C LYS A 249 -20.32 -2.32 -7.38
N PHE A 250 -19.13 -2.84 -7.27
CA PHE A 250 -18.56 -3.85 -8.14
C PHE A 250 -17.62 -4.78 -7.35
N GLN A 251 -17.43 -5.99 -7.85
CA GLN A 251 -16.79 -7.10 -7.16
C GLN A 251 -15.28 -7.17 -7.44
N ILE A 252 -14.85 -6.85 -8.67
CA ILE A 252 -13.51 -7.13 -9.17
C ILE A 252 -12.76 -5.83 -9.41
N LEU A 253 -11.68 -5.61 -8.65
CA LEU A 253 -10.80 -4.46 -8.85
C LEU A 253 -9.48 -4.93 -9.50
N LEU A 254 -9.22 -4.48 -10.74
CA LEU A 254 -7.94 -4.70 -11.38
C LEU A 254 -6.97 -3.58 -11.05
N ALA A 255 -5.71 -3.88 -10.75
CA ALA A 255 -4.75 -2.83 -10.43
C ALA A 255 -3.32 -3.19 -10.85
N THR A 256 -2.53 -2.15 -11.15
CA THR A 256 -1.07 -2.26 -11.18
C THR A 256 -0.50 -2.06 -9.77
N ASP A 257 0.72 -2.56 -9.51
CA ASP A 257 1.39 -2.38 -8.21
C ASP A 257 1.44 -0.90 -7.79
N VAL A 258 1.88 -0.03 -8.70
CA VAL A 258 1.98 1.41 -8.44
C VAL A 258 0.63 2.03 -8.08
N ALA A 259 -0.44 1.60 -8.74
CA ALA A 259 -1.77 2.12 -8.48
C ALA A 259 -2.41 1.54 -7.22
N ALA A 260 -2.05 0.33 -6.85
CA ALA A 260 -2.54 -0.35 -5.65
C ALA A 260 -1.83 0.04 -4.36
N ARG A 261 -0.69 0.75 -4.46
CA ARG A 261 0.05 1.22 -3.28
C ARG A 261 -0.73 2.23 -2.47
N GLY A 262 -0.63 2.12 -1.16
CA GLY A 262 -1.32 3.02 -0.24
C GLY A 262 -2.86 2.95 -0.30
N ILE A 263 -3.41 2.00 -1.06
CA ILE A 263 -4.86 1.77 -1.06
C ILE A 263 -5.21 1.03 0.23
N ASP A 264 -5.99 1.70 1.06
CA ASP A 264 -6.66 1.05 2.18
C ASP A 264 -7.97 0.44 1.68
N VAL A 265 -7.91 -0.84 1.40
CA VAL A 265 -9.08 -1.66 1.10
C VAL A 265 -9.09 -2.78 2.10
N ASP A 266 -9.99 -2.67 3.05
CA ASP A 266 -10.32 -3.75 3.95
C ASP A 266 -11.29 -4.73 3.26
N ASP A 267 -11.31 -5.95 3.74
CA ASP A 267 -12.24 -6.99 3.27
C ASP A 267 -12.04 -7.47 1.82
N VAL A 268 -10.84 -7.42 1.27
CA VAL A 268 -10.51 -8.19 0.06
C VAL A 268 -10.41 -9.66 0.47
N GLU A 269 -11.27 -10.50 -0.10
CA GLU A 269 -11.36 -11.92 0.23
C GLU A 269 -10.33 -12.73 -0.55
N ALA A 270 -10.16 -12.41 -1.83
CA ALA A 270 -9.18 -13.06 -2.69
C ALA A 270 -8.31 -12.06 -3.46
N VAL A 271 -7.03 -12.37 -3.54
CA VAL A 271 -6.06 -11.67 -4.41
C VAL A 271 -5.66 -12.63 -5.53
N ILE A 272 -5.76 -12.17 -6.77
CA ILE A 272 -5.32 -12.94 -7.94
C ILE A 272 -4.13 -12.23 -8.58
N ASN A 273 -2.96 -12.86 -8.56
CA ASN A 273 -1.80 -12.43 -9.34
C ASN A 273 -1.95 -12.97 -10.77
N TYR A 274 -2.57 -12.19 -11.65
CA TYR A 274 -2.68 -12.52 -13.07
C TYR A 274 -1.30 -12.51 -13.75
N ASP A 275 -0.46 -11.55 -13.37
CA ASP A 275 0.97 -11.49 -13.70
C ASP A 275 1.80 -11.56 -12.44
N LEU A 276 2.95 -12.23 -12.47
CA LEU A 276 3.94 -12.15 -11.40
C LEU A 276 4.53 -10.73 -11.30
N PRO A 277 4.75 -10.21 -10.07
CA PRO A 277 5.40 -8.92 -9.91
C PRO A 277 6.86 -8.93 -10.36
N ASN A 278 7.36 -7.77 -10.77
CA ASN A 278 8.75 -7.61 -11.14
C ASN A 278 9.70 -7.63 -9.93
N GLU A 279 9.24 -7.21 -8.75
CA GLU A 279 10.00 -7.17 -7.51
C GLU A 279 9.41 -8.14 -6.48
N ASN A 280 10.27 -8.78 -5.67
CA ASN A 280 9.83 -9.77 -4.67
C ASN A 280 8.91 -9.15 -3.61
N GLU A 281 9.21 -7.93 -3.20
CA GLU A 281 8.48 -7.19 -2.17
C GLU A 281 7.03 -6.92 -2.59
N TYR A 282 6.80 -6.67 -3.88
CA TYR A 282 5.45 -6.41 -4.39
C TYR A 282 4.52 -7.60 -4.25
N TYR A 283 5.06 -8.82 -4.30
CA TYR A 283 4.26 -10.01 -4.05
C TYR A 283 3.62 -9.98 -2.65
N LEU A 284 4.43 -9.64 -1.61
CA LEU A 284 3.92 -9.48 -0.25
C LEU A 284 2.90 -8.34 -0.14
N HIS A 285 3.17 -7.21 -0.79
CA HIS A 285 2.25 -6.06 -0.79
C HIS A 285 0.93 -6.38 -1.48
N ARG A 286 0.94 -7.21 -2.53
CA ARG A 286 -0.27 -7.67 -3.23
C ARG A 286 -1.08 -8.60 -2.36
N ILE A 287 -0.50 -9.70 -1.88
CA ILE A 287 -1.23 -10.68 -1.07
C ILE A 287 -1.67 -10.07 0.27
N GLY A 288 -0.93 -9.12 0.83
CA GLY A 288 -1.31 -8.37 2.04
C GLY A 288 -2.52 -7.44 1.88
N ARG A 289 -3.19 -7.43 0.71
CA ARG A 289 -4.51 -6.79 0.55
C ARG A 289 -5.63 -7.65 1.11
N THR A 290 -5.41 -8.95 1.28
CA THR A 290 -6.32 -9.86 1.97
C THR A 290 -5.76 -10.32 3.32
N GLY A 291 -6.52 -11.05 4.10
CA GLY A 291 -6.09 -11.60 5.40
C GLY A 291 -5.93 -10.56 6.51
N ARG A 292 -6.53 -9.37 6.40
CA ARG A 292 -6.48 -8.31 7.41
C ARG A 292 -7.49 -8.52 8.54
N ALA A 293 -7.27 -7.85 9.67
CA ALA A 293 -8.16 -7.85 10.83
C ALA A 293 -8.51 -9.26 11.37
N LYS A 294 -7.53 -10.19 11.34
CA LYS A 294 -7.68 -11.60 11.78
C LYS A 294 -8.65 -12.43 10.91
N LYS A 295 -9.03 -11.94 9.73
CA LYS A 295 -9.77 -12.71 8.74
C LYS A 295 -8.79 -13.57 7.94
N HIS A 296 -9.23 -14.75 7.54
CA HIS A 296 -8.46 -15.62 6.62
C HIS A 296 -8.59 -15.06 5.20
N GLY A 297 -7.46 -14.88 4.53
CA GLY A 297 -7.40 -14.43 3.15
C GLY A 297 -6.90 -15.52 2.21
N VAL A 298 -7.15 -15.34 0.92
CA VAL A 298 -6.72 -16.29 -0.11
C VAL A 298 -6.00 -15.53 -1.21
N SER A 299 -4.92 -16.13 -1.74
CA SER A 299 -4.26 -15.62 -2.94
C SER A 299 -4.04 -16.72 -3.98
N PHE A 300 -4.31 -16.39 -5.23
CA PHE A 300 -4.05 -17.24 -6.38
C PHE A 300 -2.97 -16.62 -7.26
N THR A 301 -2.05 -17.42 -7.75
CA THR A 301 -1.01 -16.99 -8.68
C THR A 301 -1.11 -17.82 -9.95
N LEU A 302 -1.40 -17.15 -11.08
CA LEU A 302 -1.41 -17.79 -12.41
C LEU A 302 0.01 -17.82 -12.95
N LEU A 303 0.65 -18.97 -12.85
CA LEU A 303 2.06 -19.17 -13.15
C LEU A 303 2.27 -19.81 -14.51
N THR A 304 2.99 -19.13 -15.40
CA THR A 304 3.45 -19.74 -16.65
C THR A 304 4.80 -20.44 -16.46
N TYR A 305 5.10 -21.41 -17.29
CA TYR A 305 6.37 -22.13 -17.24
C TYR A 305 7.60 -21.20 -17.30
N THR A 306 7.52 -20.13 -18.08
CA THR A 306 8.62 -19.14 -18.21
C THR A 306 8.84 -18.31 -16.94
N GLU A 307 7.86 -18.25 -16.04
CA GLU A 307 7.87 -17.48 -14.82
C GLU A 307 8.32 -18.30 -13.60
N THR A 308 8.54 -19.61 -13.72
CA THR A 308 8.85 -20.52 -12.60
C THR A 308 10.09 -20.10 -11.83
N VAL A 309 11.18 -19.79 -12.53
CA VAL A 309 12.45 -19.35 -11.89
C VAL A 309 12.24 -18.05 -11.10
N ARG A 310 11.43 -17.14 -11.64
CA ARG A 310 11.09 -15.88 -10.97
C ARG A 310 10.23 -16.14 -9.73
N PHE A 311 9.27 -17.04 -9.84
CA PHE A 311 8.41 -17.40 -8.71
C PHE A 311 9.18 -18.08 -7.58
N ASP A 312 10.10 -18.97 -7.90
CA ASP A 312 10.98 -19.60 -6.91
C ASP A 312 11.81 -18.56 -6.12
N ALA A 313 12.31 -17.52 -6.82
CA ALA A 313 13.01 -16.43 -6.16
C ALA A 313 12.10 -15.64 -5.19
N ILE A 314 10.85 -15.41 -5.57
CA ILE A 314 9.83 -14.80 -4.71
C ILE A 314 9.57 -15.69 -3.49
N LEU A 315 9.34 -16.98 -3.68
CA LEU A 315 9.03 -17.92 -2.60
C LEU A 315 10.17 -18.03 -1.59
N LYS A 316 11.41 -18.03 -2.05
CA LYS A 316 12.60 -18.01 -1.17
C LYS A 316 12.64 -16.71 -0.35
N TYR A 317 12.34 -15.58 -0.97
CA TYR A 317 12.33 -14.29 -0.30
C TYR A 317 11.25 -14.20 0.80
N ILE A 318 10.03 -14.66 0.50
CA ILE A 318 8.91 -14.61 1.45
C ILE A 318 8.86 -15.82 2.41
N MET A 319 9.72 -16.81 2.22
CA MET A 319 9.74 -18.07 2.97
C MET A 319 8.36 -18.75 3.01
N ALA A 320 7.67 -18.79 1.87
CA ALA A 320 6.34 -19.38 1.73
C ALA A 320 6.39 -20.67 0.91
N LYS A 321 5.37 -21.51 1.16
CA LYS A 321 5.10 -22.72 0.36
C LYS A 321 3.64 -22.65 -0.09
N PRO A 322 3.36 -22.22 -1.32
CA PRO A 322 2.01 -22.19 -1.84
C PRO A 322 1.50 -23.62 -2.08
N VAL A 323 0.20 -23.78 -2.03
CA VAL A 323 -0.47 -25.03 -2.36
C VAL A 323 -0.67 -25.09 -3.87
N PRO A 324 -0.14 -26.09 -4.57
CA PRO A 324 -0.32 -26.20 -6.00
C PRO A 324 -1.75 -26.67 -6.33
N LEU A 325 -2.31 -26.06 -7.37
CA LEU A 325 -3.57 -26.44 -8.00
C LEU A 325 -3.35 -26.61 -9.49
N LYS A 326 -4.12 -27.46 -10.11
CA LYS A 326 -4.08 -27.70 -11.56
C LYS A 326 -5.48 -27.84 -12.15
N PHE A 327 -5.61 -27.53 -13.43
CA PHE A 327 -6.82 -27.86 -14.17
C PHE A 327 -6.75 -29.29 -14.65
N SER A 328 -7.82 -30.03 -14.40
CA SER A 328 -8.01 -31.39 -14.96
C SER A 328 -8.30 -31.33 -16.47
N GLU A 329 -8.27 -32.46 -17.15
CA GLU A 329 -8.67 -32.56 -18.56
C GLU A 329 -10.13 -32.12 -18.83
N LEU A 330 -10.96 -32.12 -17.79
CA LEU A 330 -12.35 -31.66 -17.84
C LEU A 330 -12.47 -30.13 -17.58
N GLY A 331 -11.36 -29.41 -17.41
CA GLY A 331 -11.37 -27.99 -17.12
C GLY A 331 -11.81 -27.60 -15.70
N ILE A 332 -11.79 -28.54 -14.75
CA ILE A 332 -12.12 -28.31 -13.33
C ILE A 332 -10.83 -28.09 -12.56
N LEU A 333 -10.82 -27.09 -11.70
CA LEU A 333 -9.69 -26.81 -10.80
C LEU A 333 -9.66 -27.87 -9.69
N VAL A 334 -8.53 -28.57 -9.56
CA VAL A 334 -8.36 -29.67 -8.61
C VAL A 334 -7.07 -29.49 -7.79
N THR A 335 -7.06 -30.12 -6.62
CA THR A 335 -5.87 -30.27 -5.77
C THR A 335 -4.87 -31.25 -6.39
N GLU A 336 -3.68 -31.41 -5.80
CA GLU A 336 -2.71 -32.45 -6.23
C GLU A 336 -3.29 -33.84 -6.19
N ASP A 337 -4.16 -34.15 -5.24
CA ASP A 337 -4.81 -35.42 -5.04
C ASP A 337 -6.00 -35.64 -6.01
N GLY A 338 -6.32 -34.65 -6.84
CA GLY A 338 -7.39 -34.70 -7.85
C GLY A 338 -8.79 -34.36 -7.34
N GLU A 339 -8.93 -33.90 -6.11
CA GLU A 339 -10.20 -33.46 -5.52
C GLU A 339 -10.60 -32.07 -6.08
N PRO A 340 -11.88 -31.84 -6.47
CA PRO A 340 -12.36 -30.54 -6.91
C PRO A 340 -12.15 -29.47 -5.84
N PHE A 341 -11.56 -28.35 -6.24
CA PHE A 341 -11.15 -27.30 -5.28
C PHE A 341 -12.34 -26.57 -4.66
N PHE A 342 -13.34 -26.19 -5.46
CA PHE A 342 -14.48 -25.39 -4.98
C PHE A 342 -15.66 -26.20 -4.44
N GLU A 343 -15.75 -27.49 -4.67
CA GLU A 343 -16.84 -28.33 -4.14
C GLU A 343 -16.72 -28.57 -2.63
N ASN A 344 -15.54 -28.28 -2.04
CA ASN A 344 -15.26 -28.49 -0.62
C ASN A 344 -15.13 -27.16 0.18
N MET A 345 -15.47 -26.03 -0.40
CA MET A 345 -15.56 -24.71 0.24
C MET A 345 -17.01 -24.27 0.38
#